data_c7a1cfc3b1eaed08700290c3a3341ffe
#
_entry.id   c7a1cfc3b1eaed08700290c3a3341ffe
#
_cell.length_a   1.000
_cell.length_b   1.000
_cell.length_c   1.000
_cell.angle_alpha   90.00
_cell.angle_beta   90.00
_cell.angle_gamma   90.00
#
_symmetry.space_group_name_H-M   'P 1'
#
loop_
_entity.id
_entity.type
_entity.pdbx_description
1 polymer ?
#
loop_
_entity_poly.entity_id
_entity_poly.type
_entity_poly.pdbx_seq_one_letter_code
_entity_poly.pdbx_strand_id
1 'polypeptide(L)'
;MPLPQQQPEQQISEQEYLDGELLSEVKHEFIDGSVYAMAGASADHGRIAGNLFAAFLQHLQEGKSPCEPFLADMKVKTGKKFFYPDVLISCEQEEDDYYRNAPLLIVEVVSQSTRKKDNTLKRLCYQNIPSMEE
;
A
#
# COMPACT_ATOMS: atom_id res chain seq x y z
N MET A 1 -9.24 22.69 8.70
CA MET A 1 -9.40 22.68 7.30
C MET A 1 -9.52 21.28 6.78
N PRO A 2 -10.41 21.06 5.86
CA PRO A 2 -10.52 19.72 5.34
C PRO A 2 -9.21 19.32 4.69
N LEU A 3 -8.92 18.09 4.77
CA LEU A 3 -7.71 17.59 4.19
C LEU A 3 -7.76 17.80 2.70
N PRO A 4 -6.75 18.42 2.14
CA PRO A 4 -6.79 18.72 0.71
C PRO A 4 -6.87 17.48 -0.15
N GLN A 5 -6.49 16.37 0.39
CA GLN A 5 -6.48 15.13 -0.37
C GLN A 5 -7.85 14.51 -0.53
N GLN A 6 -8.84 14.98 0.17
CA GLN A 6 -10.16 14.37 0.10
C GLN A 6 -10.94 14.92 -1.08
N GLN A 7 -11.49 14.01 -1.86
CA GLN A 7 -12.30 14.37 -3.03
C GLN A 7 -13.59 13.56 -3.02
N PRO A 8 -14.39 13.69 -1.95
CA PRO A 8 -15.52 12.77 -1.79
C PRO A 8 -16.62 12.92 -2.82
N GLU A 9 -16.74 14.08 -3.43
CA GLU A 9 -17.79 14.26 -4.43
C GLU A 9 -17.40 13.75 -5.78
N GLN A 10 -16.16 13.49 -6.04
CA GLN A 10 -15.73 13.03 -7.33
C GLN A 10 -15.55 11.54 -7.31
N GLN A 11 -16.41 10.86 -8.04
CA GLN A 11 -16.31 9.42 -8.17
C GLN A 11 -15.68 9.11 -9.51
N ILE A 12 -14.57 8.39 -9.48
CA ILE A 12 -13.92 7.96 -10.71
C ILE A 12 -13.85 6.44 -10.73
N SER A 13 -13.61 5.91 -11.91
CA SER A 13 -13.49 4.46 -12.04
C SER A 13 -12.13 4.01 -11.59
N GLU A 14 -12.02 2.73 -11.33
CA GLU A 14 -10.75 2.10 -10.99
C GLU A 14 -9.73 2.35 -12.09
N GLN A 15 -10.13 2.21 -13.34
CA GLN A 15 -9.22 2.39 -14.46
C GLN A 15 -8.75 3.85 -14.56
N GLU A 16 -9.66 4.79 -14.33
CA GLU A 16 -9.29 6.21 -14.34
C GLU A 16 -8.27 6.49 -13.24
N TYR A 17 -8.45 5.87 -12.08
CA TYR A 17 -7.51 6.03 -10.98
C TYR A 17 -6.13 5.48 -11.37
N LEU A 18 -6.10 4.26 -11.91
CA LEU A 18 -4.83 3.63 -12.26
C LEU A 18 -4.10 4.42 -13.34
N ASP A 19 -4.82 4.88 -14.35
CA ASP A 19 -4.21 5.69 -15.41
C ASP A 19 -3.67 7.00 -14.86
N GLY A 20 -4.42 7.63 -13.97
CA GLY A 20 -3.99 8.89 -13.37
C GLY A 20 -2.77 8.73 -12.47
N GLU A 21 -2.70 7.63 -11.74
CA GLU A 21 -1.56 7.38 -10.85
C GLU A 21 -0.25 7.25 -11.62
N LEU A 22 -0.28 6.69 -12.82
CA LEU A 22 0.92 6.56 -13.62
C LEU A 22 1.51 7.92 -14.02
N LEU A 23 0.67 8.94 -14.09
CA LEU A 23 1.09 10.27 -14.49
C LEU A 23 1.30 11.22 -13.31
N SER A 24 0.92 10.81 -12.12
CA SER A 24 0.93 11.69 -10.96
C SER A 24 2.27 11.66 -10.25
N GLU A 25 2.72 12.83 -9.78
CA GLU A 25 3.91 12.91 -8.95
C GLU A 25 3.61 12.65 -7.49
N VAL A 26 2.33 12.65 -7.12
CA VAL A 26 1.89 12.41 -5.75
C VAL A 26 1.12 11.12 -5.74
N LYS A 27 1.38 10.28 -4.74
CA LYS A 27 0.65 9.03 -4.60
C LYS A 27 -0.73 9.29 -4.00
N HIS A 28 -1.70 8.54 -4.48
CA HIS A 28 -3.07 8.62 -3.97
C HIS A 28 -3.58 7.24 -3.63
N GLU A 29 -4.31 7.15 -2.55
CA GLU A 29 -5.07 5.93 -2.25
C GLU A 29 -6.45 6.06 -2.85
N PHE A 30 -7.07 4.94 -3.15
CA PHE A 30 -8.36 4.90 -3.80
C PHE A 30 -9.31 4.07 -2.94
N ILE A 31 -10.44 4.66 -2.57
CA ILE A 31 -11.41 3.98 -1.71
C ILE A 31 -12.79 4.19 -2.32
N ASP A 32 -13.30 3.15 -2.94
CA ASP A 32 -14.67 3.11 -3.48
C ASP A 32 -15.01 4.32 -4.35
N GLY A 33 -14.11 4.67 -5.25
CA GLY A 33 -14.34 5.76 -6.20
C GLY A 33 -13.76 7.10 -5.79
N SER A 34 -13.33 7.24 -4.55
CA SER A 34 -12.77 8.49 -4.05
C SER A 34 -11.25 8.39 -3.94
N VAL A 35 -10.58 9.51 -4.20
CA VAL A 35 -9.13 9.56 -4.26
C VAL A 35 -8.61 10.44 -3.13
N TYR A 36 -7.58 9.95 -2.44
CA TYR A 36 -7.01 10.63 -1.28
C TYR A 36 -5.49 10.73 -1.43
N ALA A 37 -4.98 11.95 -1.51
CA ALA A 37 -3.54 12.14 -1.64
C ALA A 37 -2.83 11.74 -0.35
N MET A 38 -1.69 11.09 -0.49
CA MET A 38 -0.90 10.65 0.65
C MET A 38 0.07 11.74 1.07
N ALA A 39 0.24 11.87 2.37
CA ALA A 39 1.20 12.82 2.92
C ALA A 39 2.61 12.25 2.79
N GLY A 40 3.59 13.13 2.83
CA GLY A 40 4.99 12.71 2.86
C GLY A 40 5.33 12.01 4.16
N ALA A 41 6.44 11.30 4.16
CA ALA A 41 6.90 10.54 5.31
C ALA A 41 8.14 11.17 5.92
N SER A 42 8.31 10.97 7.22
CA SER A 42 9.50 11.47 7.93
C SER A 42 10.70 10.58 7.60
N ALA A 43 11.89 11.09 7.94
CA ALA A 43 13.10 10.31 7.78
C ALA A 43 13.06 9.03 8.61
N ASP A 44 12.52 9.10 9.82
CA ASP A 44 12.43 7.92 10.66
C ASP A 44 11.50 6.88 10.07
N HIS A 45 10.38 7.32 9.53
CA HIS A 45 9.46 6.42 8.83
C HIS A 45 10.19 5.70 7.69
N GLY A 46 10.96 6.45 6.91
CA GLY A 46 11.72 5.87 5.80
C GLY A 46 12.79 4.90 6.27
N ARG A 47 13.48 5.23 7.36
CA ARG A 47 14.50 4.33 7.90
C ARG A 47 13.91 3.02 8.37
N ILE A 48 12.80 3.08 9.09
CA ILE A 48 12.13 1.88 9.57
C ILE A 48 11.68 1.01 8.42
N ALA A 49 10.98 1.60 7.46
CA ALA A 49 10.49 0.84 6.30
C ALA A 49 11.64 0.27 5.49
N GLY A 50 12.67 1.05 5.25
CA GLY A 50 13.83 0.60 4.49
C GLY A 50 14.60 -0.52 5.18
N ASN A 51 14.77 -0.41 6.49
CA ASN A 51 15.47 -1.45 7.25
C ASN A 51 14.67 -2.75 7.24
N LEU A 52 13.35 -2.67 7.37
CA LEU A 52 12.52 -3.86 7.30
C LEU A 52 12.58 -4.48 5.91
N PHE A 53 12.51 -3.67 4.87
CA PHE A 53 12.61 -4.16 3.51
C PHE A 53 13.92 -4.91 3.31
N ALA A 54 15.03 -4.32 3.75
CA ALA A 54 16.35 -4.92 3.59
C ALA A 54 16.45 -6.25 4.33
N ALA A 55 15.92 -6.30 5.54
CA ALA A 55 15.94 -7.52 6.34
C ALA A 55 15.09 -8.63 5.69
N PHE A 56 13.91 -8.27 5.20
CA PHE A 56 13.06 -9.24 4.51
C PHE A 56 13.73 -9.73 3.23
N LEU A 57 14.32 -8.83 2.46
CA LEU A 57 14.97 -9.20 1.20
C LEU A 57 16.09 -10.20 1.46
N GLN A 58 16.93 -9.90 2.44
CA GLN A 58 18.04 -10.78 2.78
C GLN A 58 17.53 -12.15 3.24
N HIS A 59 16.56 -12.15 4.13
CA HIS A 59 16.00 -13.39 4.67
C HIS A 59 15.41 -14.26 3.58
N LEU A 60 14.63 -13.65 2.68
CA LEU A 60 13.98 -14.38 1.62
C LEU A 60 14.99 -14.93 0.61
N GLN A 61 16.01 -14.15 0.29
CA GLN A 61 17.05 -14.60 -0.63
C GLN A 61 17.87 -15.74 -0.05
N GLU A 62 18.22 -15.66 1.22
CA GLU A 62 18.99 -16.71 1.87
C GLU A 62 18.20 -18.01 1.94
N GLY A 63 16.90 -17.92 2.13
CA GLY A 63 16.04 -19.07 2.16
C GLY A 63 15.62 -19.58 0.80
N LYS A 64 16.07 -18.90 -0.27
CA LYS A 64 15.68 -19.23 -1.65
C LYS A 64 14.18 -19.26 -1.81
N SER A 65 13.51 -18.31 -1.17
CA SER A 65 12.06 -18.23 -1.19
C SER A 65 11.59 -17.67 -2.53
N PRO A 66 10.43 -18.08 -3.03
CA PRO A 66 9.83 -17.45 -4.20
C PRO A 66 9.19 -16.11 -3.90
N CYS A 67 9.13 -15.74 -2.62
CA CYS A 67 8.48 -14.50 -2.22
C CYS A 67 9.37 -13.29 -2.42
N GLU A 68 8.75 -12.15 -2.64
CA GLU A 68 9.47 -10.87 -2.83
C GLU A 68 8.92 -9.80 -1.94
N PRO A 69 9.79 -8.94 -1.37
CA PRO A 69 9.31 -7.75 -0.66
C PRO A 69 9.20 -6.58 -1.61
N PHE A 70 8.26 -5.70 -1.34
CA PHE A 70 8.08 -4.45 -2.09
C PHE A 70 7.95 -3.29 -1.12
N LEU A 71 8.49 -2.14 -1.53
CA LEU A 71 8.34 -0.90 -0.78
C LEU A 71 7.09 -0.15 -1.24
N ALA A 72 6.94 1.05 -0.74
CA ALA A 72 5.71 1.83 -0.83
C ALA A 72 5.33 2.31 -2.23
N ASP A 73 6.02 1.89 -3.27
CA ASP A 73 5.60 2.19 -4.64
C ASP A 73 4.66 1.11 -5.18
N MET A 74 4.59 -0.02 -4.52
CA MET A 74 3.70 -1.10 -4.94
C MET A 74 2.38 -0.99 -4.22
N LYS A 75 1.29 -0.90 -4.98
CA LYS A 75 -0.05 -0.85 -4.39
C LYS A 75 -0.54 -2.24 -4.04
N VAL A 76 -1.45 -2.30 -3.10
CA VAL A 76 -2.24 -3.50 -2.85
C VAL A 76 -3.69 -3.19 -3.22
N LYS A 77 -4.32 -4.12 -3.92
CA LYS A 77 -5.73 -4.00 -4.27
C LYS A 77 -6.55 -4.91 -3.38
N THR A 78 -7.60 -4.35 -2.77
CA THR A 78 -8.54 -5.13 -1.99
C THR A 78 -9.95 -4.61 -2.27
N GLY A 79 -10.78 -5.42 -2.91
CA GLY A 79 -12.10 -5.00 -3.34
C GLY A 79 -11.98 -3.84 -4.32
N LYS A 80 -12.65 -2.74 -4.01
CA LYS A 80 -12.58 -1.53 -4.84
C LYS A 80 -11.66 -0.50 -4.22
N LYS A 81 -10.59 -0.95 -3.58
CA LYS A 81 -9.67 -0.07 -2.87
C LYS A 81 -8.24 -0.36 -3.29
N PHE A 82 -7.42 0.69 -3.33
CA PHE A 82 -5.99 0.57 -3.56
C PHE A 82 -5.27 1.35 -2.48
N PHE A 83 -4.33 0.69 -1.82
CA PHE A 83 -3.51 1.31 -0.78
C PHE A 83 -2.05 1.13 -1.13
N TYR A 84 -1.19 1.94 -0.51
CA TYR A 84 0.26 1.81 -0.64
C TYR A 84 0.83 1.44 0.72
N PRO A 85 0.92 0.15 1.05
CA PRO A 85 1.54 -0.22 2.31
C PRO A 85 3.03 0.11 2.30
N ASP A 86 3.58 0.34 3.47
CA ASP A 86 5.00 0.72 3.57
C ASP A 86 5.92 -0.41 3.11
N VAL A 87 5.59 -1.64 3.48
CA VAL A 87 6.29 -2.83 2.98
C VAL A 87 5.26 -3.92 2.79
N LEU A 88 5.38 -4.67 1.71
CA LEU A 88 4.57 -5.87 1.56
C LEU A 88 5.43 -7.00 1.02
N ILE A 89 5.04 -8.22 1.34
CA ILE A 89 5.67 -9.42 0.79
C ILE A 89 4.61 -10.17 0.01
N SER A 90 4.95 -10.55 -1.21
CA SER A 90 4.06 -11.33 -2.07
C SER A 90 4.81 -12.53 -2.60
N CYS A 91 4.13 -13.66 -2.64
CA CYS A 91 4.74 -14.92 -3.08
C CYS A 91 4.17 -15.41 -4.39
N GLU A 92 3.09 -14.82 -4.85
CA GLU A 92 2.43 -15.25 -6.08
C GLU A 92 2.84 -14.38 -7.24
N GLN A 93 2.96 -14.99 -8.40
CA GLN A 93 3.20 -14.24 -9.62
C GLN A 93 1.90 -13.59 -10.05
N GLU A 94 1.94 -12.30 -10.35
CA GLU A 94 0.77 -11.57 -10.79
C GLU A 94 1.12 -10.80 -12.05
N GLU A 95 0.14 -10.62 -12.90
CA GLU A 95 0.36 -10.01 -14.19
C GLU A 95 0.55 -8.50 -14.16
N ASP A 96 -0.10 -7.84 -13.22
CA ASP A 96 -0.01 -6.39 -13.18
C ASP A 96 1.27 -5.96 -12.50
N ASP A 97 1.95 -4.98 -13.11
CA ASP A 97 3.22 -4.48 -12.57
C ASP A 97 3.04 -3.48 -11.44
N TYR A 98 1.85 -2.96 -11.26
CA TYR A 98 1.64 -1.79 -10.39
C TYR A 98 0.87 -2.07 -9.12
N TYR A 99 0.27 -3.25 -9.01
CA TYR A 99 -0.41 -3.61 -7.78
C TYR A 99 -0.42 -5.12 -7.58
N ARG A 100 -0.65 -5.52 -6.33
CA ARG A 100 -0.73 -6.93 -5.95
C ARG A 100 -2.09 -7.21 -5.35
N ASN A 101 -2.69 -8.31 -5.74
CA ASN A 101 -3.97 -8.77 -5.20
C ASN A 101 -3.80 -9.74 -4.05
N ALA A 102 -2.64 -10.41 -3.98
CA ALA A 102 -2.44 -11.52 -3.06
C ALA A 102 -1.17 -11.37 -2.21
N PRO A 103 -1.09 -10.32 -1.40
CA PRO A 103 0.05 -10.19 -0.50
C PRO A 103 -0.01 -11.23 0.61
N LEU A 104 1.15 -11.64 1.09
CA LEU A 104 1.27 -12.55 2.20
C LEU A 104 1.38 -11.81 3.52
N LEU A 105 2.08 -10.69 3.51
CA LEU A 105 2.37 -9.91 4.71
C LEU A 105 2.40 -8.44 4.34
N ILE A 106 1.85 -7.60 5.20
CA ILE A 106 1.85 -6.15 5.00
C ILE A 106 2.36 -5.50 6.28
N VAL A 107 3.23 -4.49 6.11
CA VAL A 107 3.71 -3.69 7.22
C VAL A 107 3.32 -2.24 6.99
N GLU A 108 2.70 -1.64 8.00
CA GLU A 108 2.43 -0.21 8.01
C GLU A 108 3.20 0.41 9.16
N VAL A 109 4.05 1.38 8.86
CA VAL A 109 4.80 2.09 9.87
C VAL A 109 3.95 3.25 10.37
N VAL A 110 3.52 3.16 11.61
CA VAL A 110 2.59 4.13 12.18
C VAL A 110 3.32 5.37 12.65
N SER A 111 2.79 6.54 12.32
CA SER A 111 3.31 7.79 12.81
C SER A 111 2.16 8.54 13.47
N GLN A 112 2.50 9.68 14.11
CA GLN A 112 1.47 10.48 14.75
C GLN A 112 0.46 11.03 13.78
N SER A 113 0.84 11.23 12.55
CA SER A 113 -0.06 11.76 11.54
C SER A 113 -0.94 10.70 10.91
N THR A 114 -0.59 9.42 11.06
CA THR A 114 -1.43 8.34 10.54
C THR A 114 -2.21 7.75 11.69
N ARG A 115 -3.27 8.37 12.03
CA ARG A 115 -3.99 8.06 13.19
C ARG A 115 -4.82 6.88 13.12
N LYS A 116 -5.38 6.55 14.22
CA LYS A 116 -6.19 5.38 14.45
C LYS A 116 -7.20 5.08 13.42
N LYS A 117 -7.84 6.11 12.85
CA LYS A 117 -8.89 5.94 11.90
C LYS A 117 -8.44 5.26 10.63
N ASP A 118 -7.38 5.79 10.04
CA ASP A 118 -6.80 5.22 8.84
C ASP A 118 -6.33 3.81 9.07
N ASN A 119 -5.67 3.59 10.19
CA ASN A 119 -5.13 2.28 10.50
C ASN A 119 -6.23 1.25 10.68
N THR A 120 -7.36 1.64 11.26
CA THR A 120 -8.45 0.72 11.49
C THR A 120 -9.05 0.25 10.17
N LEU A 121 -9.32 1.18 9.26
CA LEU A 121 -9.88 0.83 7.96
C LEU A 121 -8.93 -0.07 7.20
N LYS A 122 -7.67 0.32 7.11
CA LYS A 122 -6.68 -0.45 6.36
C LYS A 122 -6.51 -1.83 6.95
N ARG A 123 -6.43 -1.93 8.26
CA ARG A 123 -6.28 -3.21 8.92
C ARG A 123 -7.42 -4.16 8.58
N LEU A 124 -8.65 -3.65 8.64
CA LEU A 124 -9.80 -4.47 8.31
C LEU A 124 -9.77 -4.92 6.86
N CYS A 125 -9.40 -4.02 5.97
CA CYS A 125 -9.31 -4.37 4.56
C CYS A 125 -8.23 -5.41 4.31
N TYR A 126 -7.07 -5.24 4.93
CA TYR A 126 -5.96 -6.19 4.76
C TYR A 126 -6.31 -7.57 5.31
N GLN A 127 -6.96 -7.60 6.46
CA GLN A 127 -7.33 -8.87 7.09
C GLN A 127 -8.31 -9.67 6.25
N ASN A 128 -9.05 -9.00 5.38
CA ASN A 128 -10.02 -9.67 4.52
C ASN A 128 -9.43 -10.20 3.22
N ILE A 129 -8.16 -9.94 2.95
CA ILE A 129 -7.50 -10.47 1.77
C ILE A 129 -7.18 -11.95 2.02
N PRO A 130 -7.66 -12.86 1.17
CA PRO A 130 -7.52 -14.31 1.46
C PRO A 130 -6.09 -14.80 1.59
N SER A 131 -5.15 -14.18 0.89
CA SER A 131 -3.74 -14.60 0.93
C SER A 131 -3.00 -14.15 2.17
N MET A 132 -3.56 -13.21 2.93
CA MET A 132 -2.86 -12.60 4.06
C MET A 132 -2.67 -13.58 5.20
N GLU A 133 -1.45 -13.65 5.70
CA GLU A 133 -1.13 -14.39 6.91
C GLU A 133 -0.75 -13.45 8.02
N GLU A 134 -0.22 -12.28 7.65
CA GLU A 134 0.11 -11.32 8.70
C GLU A 134 0.29 -9.89 8.18
#